data_d1ac0e21b794aa52939af280e3b41439
#
_entry.id   d1ac0e21b794aa52939af280e3b41439
#
_cell.length_a   1.000
_cell.length_b   1.000
_cell.length_c   1.000
_cell.angle_alpha   90.00
_cell.angle_beta   90.00
_cell.angle_gamma   90.00
#
_symmetry.space_group_name_H-M   'P 1'
#
loop_
_entity.id
_entity.type
_entity.pdbx_description
1 polymer ?
#
loop_
_entity_poly.entity_id
_entity_poly.type
_entity_poly.pdbx_seq_one_letter_code
_entity_poly.pdbx_strand_id
1 'polypeptide(L)'
;MRHLLFITASFLLAFSSNTSAQTLCDGGMAAEYACDGYDLYAYLPLSSIGGGDNGNDCWGWVDSASGREFVLFGRSHGLSIVEVTDPLNPIFLATLPTATSPSLWRDIKVAGDY
;
A
#
# COMPACT_ATOMS: atom_id res chain seq x y z
N MET A 1 -7.96 15.32 -61.41
CA MET A 1 -7.66 15.77 -60.04
C MET A 1 -8.18 14.69 -59.07
N ARG A 2 -7.26 13.95 -58.45
CA ARG A 2 -7.63 12.87 -57.48
C ARG A 2 -7.44 13.44 -56.06
N HIS A 3 -8.55 13.64 -55.34
CA HIS A 3 -8.52 14.07 -53.92
C HIS A 3 -8.16 12.86 -53.05
N LEU A 4 -7.00 12.93 -52.38
CA LEU A 4 -6.54 11.95 -51.40
C LEU A 4 -7.14 12.38 -50.05
N LEU A 5 -8.10 11.59 -49.54
CA LEU A 5 -8.64 11.76 -48.17
C LEU A 5 -7.66 11.12 -47.19
N PHE A 6 -7.02 11.92 -46.33
CA PHE A 6 -6.26 11.44 -45.19
C PHE A 6 -7.23 11.22 -44.00
N ILE A 7 -7.49 9.96 -43.67
CA ILE A 7 -8.20 9.60 -42.45
C ILE A 7 -7.16 9.50 -41.33
N THR A 8 -7.13 10.49 -40.44
CA THR A 8 -6.35 10.45 -39.22
C THR A 8 -7.12 9.64 -38.17
N ALA A 9 -6.69 8.40 -37.91
CA ALA A 9 -7.20 7.60 -36.81
C ALA A 9 -6.61 8.10 -35.48
N SER A 10 -7.42 8.81 -34.68
CA SER A 10 -7.07 9.15 -33.31
C SER A 10 -7.17 7.89 -32.42
N PHE A 11 -6.03 7.41 -32.00
CA PHE A 11 -5.95 6.30 -31.04
C PHE A 11 -6.14 6.86 -29.62
N LEU A 12 -7.36 6.73 -29.06
CA LEU A 12 -7.61 7.03 -27.66
C LEU A 12 -6.99 5.91 -26.80
N LEU A 13 -5.88 6.22 -26.12
CA LEU A 13 -5.38 5.37 -25.04
C LEU A 13 -6.33 5.52 -23.85
N ALA A 14 -7.16 4.51 -23.62
CA ALA A 14 -7.91 4.37 -22.36
C ALA A 14 -6.93 3.98 -21.26
N PHE A 15 -6.57 4.92 -20.38
CA PHE A 15 -5.92 4.62 -19.11
C PHE A 15 -6.96 3.97 -18.20
N SER A 16 -6.87 2.66 -18.00
CA SER A 16 -7.62 1.96 -16.97
C SER A 16 -7.04 2.35 -15.61
N SER A 17 -7.64 3.32 -14.95
CA SER A 17 -7.37 3.58 -13.53
C SER A 17 -7.93 2.40 -12.74
N ASN A 18 -7.06 1.59 -12.16
CA ASN A 18 -7.46 0.62 -11.15
C ASN A 18 -7.86 1.41 -9.90
N THR A 19 -9.14 1.75 -9.78
CA THR A 19 -9.68 2.27 -8.53
C THR A 19 -9.80 1.07 -7.58
N SER A 20 -8.93 1.01 -6.58
CA SER A 20 -9.15 0.13 -5.44
C SER A 20 -10.41 0.63 -4.74
N ALA A 21 -11.47 -0.18 -4.73
CA ALA A 21 -12.70 0.17 -4.05
C ALA A 21 -12.67 -0.43 -2.64
N GLN A 22 -13.12 0.35 -1.65
CA GLN A 22 -13.41 -0.14 -0.30
C GLN A 22 -14.28 -1.40 -0.36
N THR A 23 -13.91 -2.42 0.40
CA THR A 23 -14.73 -3.63 0.56
C THR A 23 -15.46 -3.57 1.90
N LEU A 24 -16.79 -3.52 1.84
CA LEU A 24 -17.60 -3.42 3.03
C LEU A 24 -17.55 -4.69 3.87
N CYS A 25 -17.59 -4.52 5.19
CA CYS A 25 -17.78 -5.62 6.13
C CYS A 25 -19.26 -6.02 6.12
N ASP A 26 -19.61 -7.09 5.42
CA ASP A 26 -20.97 -7.61 5.35
C ASP A 26 -20.99 -9.08 5.81
N GLY A 27 -21.96 -9.40 6.69
CA GLY A 27 -22.08 -10.75 7.24
C GLY A 27 -20.86 -11.25 8.01
N GLY A 28 -20.02 -10.34 8.53
CA GLY A 28 -18.77 -10.67 9.23
C GLY A 28 -17.56 -10.92 8.33
N MET A 29 -17.68 -10.58 7.03
CA MET A 29 -16.61 -10.74 6.05
C MET A 29 -16.41 -9.48 5.21
N ALA A 30 -15.16 -9.13 4.95
CA ALA A 30 -14.74 -8.14 3.95
C ALA A 30 -13.86 -8.87 2.93
N ALA A 31 -14.40 -9.23 1.77
CA ALA A 31 -13.84 -10.19 0.83
C ALA A 31 -13.59 -11.56 1.53
N GLU A 32 -12.35 -12.03 1.56
CA GLU A 32 -11.93 -13.28 2.19
C GLU A 32 -11.51 -13.13 3.66
N TYR A 33 -11.56 -11.91 4.21
CA TYR A 33 -11.10 -11.60 5.56
C TYR A 33 -12.28 -11.47 6.52
N ALA A 34 -12.15 -12.09 7.70
CA ALA A 34 -13.12 -11.88 8.78
C ALA A 34 -13.05 -10.43 9.27
N CYS A 35 -14.21 -9.82 9.49
CA CYS A 35 -14.33 -8.46 9.96
C CYS A 35 -15.39 -8.34 11.05
N ASP A 36 -15.28 -7.30 11.88
CA ASP A 36 -16.24 -6.97 12.94
C ASP A 36 -16.56 -5.47 12.89
N GLY A 37 -17.44 -5.10 11.94
CA GLY A 37 -17.90 -3.73 11.75
C GLY A 37 -16.90 -2.77 11.09
N TYR A 38 -15.74 -3.25 10.61
CA TYR A 38 -14.73 -2.44 9.92
C TYR A 38 -14.57 -2.90 8.47
N ASP A 39 -14.57 -1.94 7.56
CA ASP A 39 -14.39 -2.18 6.14
C ASP A 39 -12.90 -2.36 5.80
N LEU A 40 -12.61 -3.12 4.76
CA LEU A 40 -11.27 -3.27 4.21
C LEU A 40 -11.04 -2.21 3.13
N TYR A 41 -10.13 -1.28 3.36
CA TYR A 41 -9.78 -0.25 2.39
C TYR A 41 -8.77 -0.72 1.35
N ALA A 42 -7.74 -1.42 1.78
CA ALA A 42 -6.74 -1.99 0.88
C ALA A 42 -6.03 -3.18 1.52
N TYR A 43 -5.47 -4.04 0.68
CA TYR A 43 -4.61 -5.14 1.08
C TYR A 43 -3.30 -5.09 0.29
N LEU A 44 -2.18 -5.08 0.99
CA LEU A 44 -0.84 -5.15 0.42
C LEU A 44 -0.17 -6.46 0.84
N PRO A 45 0.02 -7.42 -0.07
CA PRO A 45 0.77 -8.63 0.25
C PRO A 45 2.25 -8.31 0.54
N LEU A 46 2.92 -9.11 1.37
CA LEU A 46 4.33 -8.90 1.70
C LEU A 46 5.22 -8.77 0.47
N SER A 47 4.91 -9.49 -0.61
CA SER A 47 5.62 -9.42 -1.88
C SER A 47 5.60 -8.03 -2.53
N SER A 48 4.56 -7.23 -2.29
CA SER A 48 4.42 -5.86 -2.83
C SER A 48 5.08 -4.79 -1.97
N ILE A 49 5.45 -5.11 -0.73
CA ILE A 49 6.03 -4.17 0.23
C ILE A 49 7.45 -4.56 0.67
N GLY A 50 8.21 -5.18 -0.23
CA GLY A 50 9.61 -5.53 -0.02
C GLY A 50 9.87 -7.00 0.33
N GLY A 51 8.85 -7.85 0.29
CA GLY A 51 8.97 -9.30 0.48
C GLY A 51 9.29 -9.70 1.92
N GLY A 52 9.76 -10.92 2.07
CA GLY A 52 10.05 -11.55 3.37
C GLY A 52 9.01 -12.62 3.70
N ASP A 53 9.29 -13.42 4.74
CA ASP A 53 8.47 -14.58 5.07
C ASP A 53 7.29 -14.21 5.98
N ASN A 54 7.50 -13.22 6.88
CA ASN A 54 6.50 -12.86 7.88
C ASN A 54 6.55 -11.37 8.23
N GLY A 55 5.38 -10.82 8.56
CA GLY A 55 5.24 -9.56 9.29
C GLY A 55 5.27 -9.82 10.80
N ASN A 56 5.61 -8.80 11.59
CA ASN A 56 5.68 -8.95 13.04
C ASN A 56 5.03 -7.81 13.82
N ASP A 57 5.34 -6.57 13.55
CA ASP A 57 4.81 -5.42 14.28
C ASP A 57 4.53 -4.27 13.30
N CYS A 58 3.73 -3.31 13.72
CA CYS A 58 3.50 -2.08 12.95
C CYS A 58 3.32 -0.88 13.87
N TRP A 59 3.67 0.30 13.33
CA TRP A 59 3.44 1.57 13.98
C TRP A 59 2.92 2.59 12.98
N GLY A 60 1.91 3.37 13.38
CA GLY A 60 1.41 4.50 12.61
C GLY A 60 2.22 5.77 12.93
N TRP A 61 2.54 6.56 11.93
CA TRP A 61 3.18 7.85 12.09
C TRP A 61 2.57 8.89 11.15
N VAL A 62 2.41 10.11 11.67
CA VAL A 62 1.92 11.25 10.89
C VAL A 62 3.02 12.30 10.84
N ASP A 63 3.41 12.68 9.62
CA ASP A 63 4.29 13.83 9.43
C ASP A 63 3.52 15.13 9.74
N SER A 64 3.87 15.78 10.84
CA SER A 64 3.19 16.99 11.31
C SER A 64 3.34 18.19 10.36
N ALA A 65 4.37 18.19 9.50
CA ALA A 65 4.61 19.28 8.57
C ALA A 65 3.74 19.20 7.31
N SER A 66 3.51 17.98 6.80
CA SER A 66 2.74 17.75 5.56
C SER A 66 1.34 17.18 5.81
N GLY A 67 1.08 16.62 6.99
CA GLY A 67 -0.13 15.85 7.31
C GLY A 67 -0.19 14.49 6.64
N ARG A 68 0.90 14.01 6.03
CA ARG A 68 0.96 12.69 5.42
C ARG A 68 1.01 11.61 6.49
N GLU A 69 0.32 10.51 6.23
CA GLU A 69 0.19 9.39 7.15
C GLU A 69 0.97 8.16 6.64
N PHE A 70 1.64 7.48 7.54
CA PHE A 70 2.51 6.35 7.20
C PHE A 70 2.29 5.18 8.14
N VAL A 71 2.45 3.98 7.60
CA VAL A 71 2.61 2.74 8.36
C VAL A 71 4.07 2.29 8.23
N LEU A 72 4.69 2.09 9.38
CA LEU A 72 5.99 1.46 9.54
C LEU A 72 5.73 0.00 9.87
N PHE A 73 6.00 -0.90 8.93
CA PHE A 73 5.65 -2.31 9.05
C PHE A 73 6.89 -3.19 9.17
N GLY A 74 7.06 -3.82 10.34
CA GLY A 74 8.15 -4.72 10.63
C GLY A 74 7.99 -6.06 9.90
N ARG A 75 9.07 -6.51 9.29
CA ARG A 75 9.17 -7.81 8.62
C ARG A 75 10.38 -8.58 9.11
N SER A 76 10.40 -9.88 8.90
CA SER A 76 11.53 -10.73 9.30
C SER A 76 12.88 -10.21 8.78
N HIS A 77 12.92 -9.56 7.62
CA HIS A 77 14.13 -9.07 6.95
C HIS A 77 14.35 -7.54 7.06
N GLY A 78 13.47 -6.82 7.75
CA GLY A 78 13.61 -5.37 7.90
C GLY A 78 12.29 -4.64 8.14
N LEU A 79 12.24 -3.39 7.73
CA LEU A 79 11.10 -2.48 7.87
C LEU A 79 10.60 -2.05 6.49
N SER A 80 9.30 -2.03 6.31
CA SER A 80 8.65 -1.39 5.15
C SER A 80 8.02 -0.09 5.57
N ILE A 81 8.12 0.93 4.72
CA ILE A 81 7.47 2.22 4.89
C ILE A 81 6.39 2.34 3.81
N VAL A 82 5.15 2.49 4.25
CA VAL A 82 3.98 2.61 3.37
C VAL A 82 3.25 3.90 3.71
N GLU A 83 3.01 4.74 2.72
CA GLU A 83 2.13 5.90 2.87
C GLU A 83 0.67 5.45 2.76
N VAL A 84 -0.16 5.90 3.70
CA VAL A 84 -1.58 5.58 3.81
C VAL A 84 -2.46 6.84 3.90
N THR A 85 -1.93 7.99 3.47
CA THR A 85 -2.67 9.27 3.41
C THR A 85 -3.97 9.12 2.61
N ASP A 86 -3.95 8.36 1.53
CA ASP A 86 -5.15 7.81 0.89
C ASP A 86 -5.24 6.31 1.21
N PRO A 87 -6.13 5.90 2.14
CA PRO A 87 -6.19 4.51 2.59
C PRO A 87 -6.72 3.54 1.51
N LEU A 88 -7.35 4.05 0.45
CA LEU A 88 -7.78 3.23 -0.68
C LEU A 88 -6.64 2.97 -1.67
N ASN A 89 -5.62 3.81 -1.67
CA ASN A 89 -4.47 3.74 -2.57
C ASN A 89 -3.15 3.87 -1.80
N PRO A 90 -2.82 2.91 -0.91
CA PRO A 90 -1.58 2.96 -0.15
C PRO A 90 -0.37 2.82 -1.07
N ILE A 91 0.70 3.57 -0.77
CA ILE A 91 1.91 3.63 -1.59
C ILE A 91 3.08 3.04 -0.82
N PHE A 92 3.65 1.96 -1.31
CA PHE A 92 4.93 1.46 -0.80
C PHE A 92 6.06 2.43 -1.20
N LEU A 93 6.78 2.95 -0.20
CA LEU A 93 7.83 3.94 -0.42
C LEU A 93 9.21 3.31 -0.39
N ALA A 94 9.52 2.54 0.65
CA ALA A 94 10.88 2.06 0.86
C ALA A 94 10.93 0.85 1.79
N THR A 95 12.09 0.18 1.75
CA THR A 95 12.51 -0.83 2.73
C THR A 95 13.78 -0.36 3.43
N LEU A 96 13.81 -0.47 4.74
CA LEU A 96 15.02 -0.44 5.53
C LEU A 96 15.40 -1.88 5.89
N PRO A 97 16.47 -2.43 5.31
CA PRO A 97 16.88 -3.80 5.60
C PRO A 97 17.39 -3.92 7.04
N THR A 98 17.25 -5.11 7.63
CA THR A 98 17.85 -5.37 8.93
C THR A 98 19.37 -5.43 8.85
N ALA A 99 20.06 -4.89 9.86
CA ALA A 99 21.51 -5.03 10.03
C ALA A 99 21.90 -6.37 10.70
N THR A 100 20.93 -7.17 11.15
CA THR A 100 21.13 -8.45 11.83
C THR A 100 20.53 -9.59 11.02
N SER A 101 20.68 -10.82 11.47
CA SER A 101 19.97 -11.97 10.89
C SER A 101 18.46 -11.76 10.90
N PRO A 102 17.73 -12.34 9.93
CA PRO A 102 16.27 -12.29 9.91
C PRO A 102 15.67 -12.78 11.24
N SER A 103 14.66 -12.09 11.72
CA SER A 103 14.02 -12.39 13.00
C SER A 103 12.56 -11.93 13.02
N LEU A 104 11.69 -12.66 13.71
CA LEU A 104 10.30 -12.27 13.98
C LEU A 104 10.17 -11.39 15.23
N TRP A 105 11.21 -11.30 16.05
CA TRP A 105 11.23 -10.54 17.29
C TRP A 105 11.73 -9.11 17.02
N ARG A 106 10.84 -8.29 16.49
CA ARG A 106 11.11 -6.88 16.19
C ARG A 106 9.94 -6.05 16.65
N ASP A 107 10.24 -4.99 17.34
CA ASP A 107 9.28 -4.01 17.82
C ASP A 107 9.55 -2.69 17.09
N ILE A 108 8.51 -2.05 16.58
CA ILE A 108 8.59 -0.78 15.85
C ILE A 108 8.03 0.32 16.75
N LYS A 109 8.82 1.34 16.97
CA LYS A 109 8.39 2.54 17.71
C LYS A 109 8.94 3.79 17.05
N VAL A 110 8.16 4.85 17.09
CA VAL A 110 8.57 6.18 16.66
C VAL A 110 8.74 7.05 17.91
N ALA A 111 9.83 7.80 17.97
CA ALA A 111 10.12 8.75 19.04
C ALA A 111 10.40 10.12 18.41
N GLY A 112 9.39 11.02 18.46
CA GLY A 112 9.45 12.31 17.74
C GLY A 112 9.46 12.07 16.23
N ASP A 113 10.50 12.58 15.57
CA ASP A 113 10.69 12.43 14.11
C ASP A 113 11.66 11.27 13.75
N TYR A 114 11.92 10.35 14.70
CA TYR A 114 12.85 9.23 14.54
C TYR A 114 12.23 7.88 14.86
#